data_3d1e3f92e595bc52cb63c58645d74dcc
#
_entry.id   3d1e3f92e595bc52cb63c58645d74dcc
#
_cell.length_a   1.000
_cell.length_b   1.000
_cell.length_c   1.000
_cell.angle_alpha   90.00
_cell.angle_beta   90.00
_cell.angle_gamma   90.00
#
_symmetry.space_group_name_H-M   'P 1'
#
loop_
_entity.id
_entity.type
_entity.pdbx_description
1 polymer ?
#
loop_
_entity_poly.entity_id
_entity_poly.type
_entity_poly.pdbx_seq_one_letter_code
_entity_poly.pdbx_strand_id
1 'polypeptide(L)'
;MHGALKIALCGLDDLNLGDEVIFKSTRWLLERIVAELGIWEFEIVRVDLMHDRSAGTTAQRSGVRLQQRRLADMTTDLVARFPSLRFLVHSAACPVLRWKWRHSSSGRNFAANEMRKLQGADLIVFAGGGLVKFHRQNFYSPIDDVTRFAEKNRIPVLFNAVGVEGYDAANPKCTILQQALRRNCVRMVTTRDDAQMLKREYALAPRIPVSMVGDPALWTPEVYNVTWQGARSGVVGLNVIRPAIFGAYGESIRPEELLDLYRDLVSLCL
;
A
#
# COMPACT_ATOMS: atom_id res chain seq x y z
N MET A 1 -15.55 32.94 4.42
CA MET A 1 -16.10 31.85 3.57
C MET A 1 -15.09 30.74 3.61
N HIS A 2 -15.40 29.59 4.23
CA HIS A 2 -14.58 28.39 4.12
C HIS A 2 -14.77 27.87 2.70
N GLY A 3 -13.69 27.69 1.94
CA GLY A 3 -13.75 27.06 0.63
C GLY A 3 -14.24 25.61 0.73
N ALA A 4 -14.52 24.98 -0.38
CA ALA A 4 -14.90 23.56 -0.45
C ALA A 4 -13.83 22.68 0.22
N LEU A 5 -14.25 21.70 1.04
CA LEU A 5 -13.35 20.75 1.68
C LEU A 5 -12.63 19.91 0.60
N LYS A 6 -11.30 19.96 0.57
CA LYS A 6 -10.51 19.17 -0.39
C LYS A 6 -9.86 17.95 0.29
N ILE A 7 -10.25 16.78 -0.15
CA ILE A 7 -9.70 15.50 0.33
C ILE A 7 -8.82 14.89 -0.76
N ALA A 8 -7.55 14.65 -0.48
CA ALA A 8 -6.67 13.89 -1.36
C ALA A 8 -6.73 12.40 -1.00
N LEU A 9 -7.29 11.58 -1.89
CA LEU A 9 -7.38 10.14 -1.73
C LEU A 9 -6.22 9.46 -2.46
N CYS A 10 -5.26 8.96 -1.68
CA CYS A 10 -4.06 8.29 -2.16
C CYS A 10 -4.28 6.77 -2.20
N GLY A 11 -4.06 6.14 -3.34
CA GLY A 11 -4.26 4.69 -3.45
C GLY A 11 -3.66 4.11 -4.72
N LEU A 12 -4.02 2.86 -4.96
CA LEU A 12 -3.68 2.13 -6.18
C LEU A 12 -4.92 2.10 -7.05
N ASP A 13 -4.74 2.40 -8.31
CA ASP A 13 -5.81 2.28 -9.28
C ASP A 13 -5.24 1.67 -10.56
N ASP A 14 -6.07 0.91 -11.26
CA ASP A 14 -5.75 0.24 -12.52
C ASP A 14 -4.64 -0.85 -12.45
N LEU A 15 -4.18 -1.27 -11.26
CA LEU A 15 -3.22 -2.39 -11.16
C LEU A 15 -3.91 -3.74 -11.21
N ASN A 16 -5.02 -3.85 -10.52
CA ASN A 16 -5.90 -5.02 -10.53
C ASN A 16 -7.30 -4.61 -10.03
N LEU A 17 -8.29 -5.45 -10.34
CA LEU A 17 -9.68 -5.20 -9.95
C LEU A 17 -9.86 -5.01 -8.44
N GLY A 18 -9.09 -5.72 -7.62
CA GLY A 18 -9.17 -5.62 -6.16
C GLY A 18 -8.74 -4.24 -5.64
N ASP A 19 -7.66 -3.69 -6.17
CA ASP A 19 -7.19 -2.36 -5.78
C ASP A 19 -8.20 -1.27 -6.21
N GLU A 20 -8.78 -1.40 -7.42
CA GLU A 20 -9.83 -0.50 -7.91
C GLU A 20 -11.07 -0.53 -7.02
N VAL A 21 -11.53 -1.73 -6.66
CA VAL A 21 -12.70 -1.91 -5.77
C VAL A 21 -12.44 -1.27 -4.41
N ILE A 22 -11.29 -1.50 -3.79
CA ILE A 22 -10.92 -0.91 -2.51
C ILE A 22 -10.89 0.62 -2.61
N PHE A 23 -10.30 1.17 -3.67
CA PHE A 23 -10.23 2.61 -3.88
C PHE A 23 -11.63 3.23 -4.02
N LYS A 24 -12.47 2.68 -4.89
CA LYS A 24 -13.85 3.16 -5.11
C LYS A 24 -14.70 3.04 -3.84
N SER A 25 -14.57 1.93 -3.11
CA SER A 25 -15.30 1.74 -1.84
C SER A 25 -14.85 2.73 -0.77
N THR A 26 -13.54 3.00 -0.67
CA THR A 26 -13.04 4.03 0.25
C THR A 26 -13.56 5.41 -0.13
N ARG A 27 -13.58 5.75 -1.43
CA ARG A 27 -14.13 7.00 -1.92
C ARG A 27 -15.62 7.14 -1.56
N TRP A 28 -16.42 6.12 -1.82
CA TRP A 28 -17.85 6.09 -1.51
C TRP A 28 -18.11 6.26 0.00
N LEU A 29 -17.31 5.61 0.85
CA LEU A 29 -17.39 5.79 2.31
C LEU A 29 -17.09 7.24 2.71
N LEU A 30 -16.07 7.85 2.14
CA LEU A 30 -15.74 9.25 2.41
C LEU A 30 -16.86 10.19 1.98
N GLU A 31 -17.43 10.00 0.80
CA GLU A 31 -18.56 10.79 0.28
C GLU A 31 -19.76 10.70 1.24
N ARG A 32 -20.05 9.52 1.77
CA ARG A 32 -21.12 9.33 2.78
C ARG A 32 -20.82 10.02 4.11
N ILE A 33 -19.61 9.84 4.62
CA ILE A 33 -19.19 10.47 5.88
C ILE A 33 -19.28 12.00 5.78
N VAL A 34 -18.80 12.58 4.70
CA VAL A 34 -18.83 14.02 4.49
C VAL A 34 -20.27 14.53 4.40
N ALA A 35 -21.14 13.80 3.71
CA ALA A 35 -22.57 14.12 3.65
C ALA A 35 -23.28 14.01 5.02
N GLU A 36 -22.99 12.96 5.80
CA GLU A 36 -23.54 12.79 7.17
C GLU A 36 -23.05 13.89 8.13
N LEU A 37 -21.86 14.45 7.91
CA LEU A 37 -21.35 15.60 8.64
C LEU A 37 -21.96 16.93 8.19
N GLY A 38 -22.84 16.93 7.18
CA GLY A 38 -23.50 18.14 6.66
C GLY A 38 -22.55 19.01 5.81
N ILE A 39 -21.45 18.46 5.30
CA ILE A 39 -20.52 19.17 4.44
C ILE A 39 -20.92 18.92 2.99
N TRP A 40 -21.51 19.92 2.34
CA TRP A 40 -22.06 19.80 0.98
C TRP A 40 -21.08 20.23 -0.11
N GLU A 41 -20.11 21.08 0.23
CA GLU A 41 -19.10 21.54 -0.72
C GLU A 41 -17.77 20.83 -0.44
N PHE A 42 -17.48 19.79 -1.21
CA PHE A 42 -16.23 19.05 -1.10
C PHE A 42 -15.73 18.54 -2.44
N GLU A 43 -14.43 18.30 -2.53
CA GLU A 43 -13.76 17.70 -3.67
C GLU A 43 -12.90 16.53 -3.19
N ILE A 44 -13.00 15.36 -3.83
CA ILE A 44 -12.09 14.23 -3.62
C ILE A 44 -11.17 14.10 -4.83
N VAL A 45 -9.91 14.45 -4.63
CA VAL A 45 -8.86 14.38 -5.66
C VAL A 45 -8.12 13.07 -5.53
N ARG A 46 -8.03 12.33 -6.62
CA ARG A 46 -7.28 11.07 -6.67
C ARG A 46 -5.79 11.31 -6.83
N VAL A 47 -4.98 10.62 -6.02
CA VAL A 47 -3.52 10.56 -6.08
C VAL A 47 -3.08 9.11 -6.28
N ASP A 48 -2.48 8.81 -7.43
CA ASP A 48 -2.01 7.47 -7.75
C ASP A 48 -0.58 7.24 -7.21
N LEU A 49 -0.43 6.23 -6.36
CA LEU A 49 0.87 5.89 -5.76
C LEU A 49 1.79 5.11 -6.72
N MET A 50 1.29 4.66 -7.88
CA MET A 50 2.02 3.82 -8.85
C MET A 50 2.01 4.38 -10.27
N HIS A 51 2.23 5.65 -10.43
CA HIS A 51 2.15 6.35 -11.74
C HIS A 51 3.09 5.83 -12.87
N ASP A 52 3.83 4.75 -12.68
CA ASP A 52 4.75 4.22 -13.69
C ASP A 52 4.07 3.18 -14.61
N ARG A 53 3.22 3.66 -15.53
CA ARG A 53 2.59 2.84 -16.58
C ARG A 53 3.55 2.43 -17.72
N SER A 54 4.80 2.94 -17.74
CA SER A 54 5.76 2.68 -18.82
C SER A 54 6.49 1.33 -18.70
N ALA A 55 6.17 0.50 -17.70
CA ALA A 55 6.86 -0.76 -17.44
C ALA A 55 6.37 -1.96 -18.30
N GLY A 56 5.75 -1.69 -19.44
CA GLY A 56 5.26 -2.72 -20.39
C GLY A 56 6.34 -3.47 -21.20
N THR A 57 7.64 -3.28 -20.94
CA THR A 57 8.71 -4.00 -21.65
C THR A 57 9.64 -4.71 -20.66
N THR A 58 9.33 -5.96 -20.41
CA THR A 58 10.03 -6.88 -19.49
C THR A 58 11.43 -7.30 -19.95
N ALA A 59 11.87 -6.97 -21.14
CA ALA A 59 13.05 -7.55 -21.76
C ALA A 59 14.41 -6.90 -21.41
N GLN A 60 14.45 -5.65 -20.90
CA GLN A 60 15.73 -4.92 -20.73
C GLN A 60 16.23 -4.80 -19.28
N ARG A 61 15.54 -5.42 -18.30
CA ARG A 61 15.84 -5.25 -16.86
C ARG A 61 16.74 -6.32 -16.23
N SER A 62 17.22 -7.32 -16.96
CA SER A 62 17.97 -8.46 -16.38
C SER A 62 19.37 -8.09 -15.85
N GLY A 63 20.12 -7.24 -16.54
CA GLY A 63 21.49 -6.90 -16.14
C GLY A 63 21.58 -6.00 -14.89
N VAL A 64 20.73 -4.99 -14.80
CA VAL A 64 20.73 -4.05 -13.65
C VAL A 64 20.21 -4.72 -12.37
N ARG A 65 19.29 -5.68 -12.48
CA ARG A 65 18.80 -6.46 -11.33
C ARG A 65 19.85 -7.36 -10.70
N LEU A 66 20.77 -7.93 -11.48
CA LEU A 66 21.85 -8.79 -10.98
C LEU A 66 22.86 -8.00 -10.14
N GLN A 67 23.21 -6.79 -10.58
CA GLN A 67 24.14 -5.92 -9.84
C GLN A 67 23.51 -5.33 -8.57
N GLN A 68 22.22 -5.03 -8.59
CA GLN A 68 21.47 -4.59 -7.40
C GLN A 68 21.28 -5.71 -6.38
N ARG A 69 21.08 -6.97 -6.80
CA ARG A 69 21.05 -8.13 -5.90
C ARG A 69 22.40 -8.33 -5.21
N ARG A 70 23.50 -8.30 -5.95
CA ARG A 70 24.85 -8.47 -5.37
C ARG A 70 25.17 -7.42 -4.29
N LEU A 71 24.80 -6.16 -4.50
CA LEU A 71 25.00 -5.11 -3.51
C LEU A 71 24.08 -5.28 -2.28
N ALA A 72 22.85 -5.74 -2.47
CA ALA A 72 21.94 -6.06 -1.37
C ALA A 72 22.43 -7.28 -0.57
N ASP A 73 22.91 -8.32 -1.25
CA ASP A 73 23.45 -9.53 -0.62
C ASP A 73 24.74 -9.19 0.16
N MET A 74 25.65 -8.39 -0.38
CA MET A 74 26.86 -7.93 0.32
C MET A 74 26.53 -7.09 1.57
N THR A 75 25.54 -6.23 1.51
CA THR A 75 25.12 -5.43 2.67
C THR A 75 24.45 -6.30 3.73
N THR A 76 23.70 -7.31 3.32
CA THR A 76 23.07 -8.28 4.23
C THR A 76 24.12 -9.14 4.93
N ASP A 77 25.12 -9.62 4.21
CA ASP A 77 26.23 -10.40 4.77
C ASP A 77 27.11 -9.57 5.73
N LEU A 78 27.36 -8.30 5.40
CA LEU A 78 28.13 -7.41 6.27
C LEU A 78 27.38 -7.11 7.57
N VAL A 79 26.08 -6.88 7.47
CA VAL A 79 25.20 -6.64 8.63
C VAL A 79 25.04 -7.90 9.48
N ALA A 80 25.03 -9.10 8.87
CA ALA A 80 24.99 -10.36 9.59
C ALA A 80 26.27 -10.61 10.40
N ARG A 81 27.43 -10.24 9.84
CA ARG A 81 28.75 -10.40 10.51
C ARG A 81 29.00 -9.38 11.63
N PHE A 82 28.42 -8.19 11.54
CA PHE A 82 28.65 -7.11 12.50
C PHE A 82 27.33 -6.46 12.94
N PRO A 83 26.62 -7.06 13.92
CA PRO A 83 25.31 -6.54 14.38
C PRO A 83 25.34 -5.10 14.87
N SER A 84 26.48 -4.64 15.42
CA SER A 84 26.68 -3.26 15.88
C SER A 84 26.73 -2.24 14.73
N LEU A 85 27.15 -2.65 13.53
CA LEU A 85 27.13 -1.81 12.35
C LEU A 85 25.73 -1.68 11.72
N ARG A 86 24.80 -2.50 12.14
CA ARG A 86 23.40 -2.50 11.65
C ARG A 86 22.79 -1.10 11.67
N PHE A 87 22.92 -0.42 12.78
CA PHE A 87 22.36 0.93 12.95
C PHE A 87 22.99 1.96 12.00
N LEU A 88 24.31 1.91 11.81
CA LEU A 88 25.05 2.83 10.93
C LEU A 88 24.72 2.57 9.45
N VAL A 89 24.68 1.31 9.03
CA VAL A 89 24.32 0.93 7.66
C VAL A 89 22.88 1.32 7.35
N HIS A 90 21.96 1.13 8.29
CA HIS A 90 20.56 1.54 8.15
C HIS A 90 20.40 3.05 8.09
N SER A 91 21.11 3.79 8.96
CA SER A 91 21.06 5.25 8.96
C SER A 91 21.52 5.84 7.62
N ALA A 92 22.53 5.22 7.00
CA ALA A 92 23.04 5.63 5.69
C ALA A 92 22.17 5.16 4.50
N ALA A 93 21.50 4.00 4.62
CA ALA A 93 20.72 3.42 3.53
C ALA A 93 19.42 4.20 3.25
N CYS A 94 18.74 4.69 4.29
CA CYS A 94 17.48 5.44 4.10
C CYS A 94 17.64 6.71 3.25
N PRO A 95 18.63 7.60 3.51
CA PRO A 95 18.90 8.75 2.64
C PRO A 95 19.21 8.37 1.21
N VAL A 96 20.01 7.30 1.01
CA VAL A 96 20.36 6.80 -0.33
C VAL A 96 19.14 6.30 -1.09
N LEU A 97 18.25 5.55 -0.44
CA LEU A 97 17.01 5.07 -1.06
C LEU A 97 16.10 6.24 -1.45
N ARG A 98 15.96 7.23 -0.60
CA ARG A 98 15.19 8.45 -0.88
C ARG A 98 15.78 9.25 -2.03
N TRP A 99 17.09 9.37 -2.06
CA TRP A 99 17.79 10.05 -3.15
C TRP A 99 17.60 9.30 -4.47
N LYS A 100 17.80 7.98 -4.50
CA LYS A 100 17.56 7.13 -5.68
C LYS A 100 16.13 7.26 -6.19
N TRP A 101 15.15 7.24 -5.30
CA TRP A 101 13.75 7.42 -5.66
C TRP A 101 13.53 8.77 -6.35
N ARG A 102 13.92 9.86 -5.73
CA ARG A 102 13.72 11.21 -6.27
C ARG A 102 14.39 11.45 -7.61
N HIS A 103 15.50 10.77 -7.90
CA HIS A 103 16.23 10.87 -9.16
C HIS A 103 15.83 9.78 -10.17
N SER A 104 14.95 8.86 -9.81
CA SER A 104 14.37 7.89 -10.74
C SER A 104 13.32 8.56 -11.65
N SER A 105 13.02 7.94 -12.80
CA SER A 105 11.92 8.38 -13.67
C SER A 105 10.60 8.36 -12.94
N SER A 106 10.31 7.25 -12.21
CA SER A 106 9.07 7.09 -11.45
C SER A 106 8.91 8.15 -10.37
N GLY A 107 9.98 8.45 -9.60
CA GLY A 107 9.94 9.48 -8.56
C GLY A 107 9.75 10.89 -9.12
N ARG A 108 10.41 11.21 -10.25
CA ARG A 108 10.19 12.50 -10.92
C ARG A 108 8.77 12.63 -11.47
N ASN A 109 8.25 11.58 -12.09
CA ASN A 109 6.88 11.57 -12.61
C ASN A 109 5.85 11.70 -11.48
N PHE A 110 6.05 10.98 -10.37
CA PHE A 110 5.21 11.09 -9.19
C PHE A 110 5.22 12.53 -8.65
N ALA A 111 6.39 13.13 -8.49
CA ALA A 111 6.52 14.52 -8.02
C ALA A 111 5.85 15.52 -8.96
N ALA A 112 6.00 15.33 -10.28
CA ALA A 112 5.45 16.25 -11.27
C ALA A 112 3.93 16.16 -11.43
N ASN A 113 3.35 14.97 -11.31
CA ASN A 113 1.94 14.73 -11.63
C ASN A 113 1.07 14.54 -10.38
N GLU A 114 1.53 13.71 -9.42
CA GLU A 114 0.69 13.31 -8.30
C GLU A 114 0.84 14.25 -7.10
N MET A 115 2.07 14.64 -6.75
CA MET A 115 2.29 15.53 -5.59
C MET A 115 1.64 16.91 -5.74
N ARG A 116 1.46 17.40 -6.97
CA ARG A 116 0.76 18.67 -7.22
C ARG A 116 -0.71 18.63 -6.81
N LYS A 117 -1.34 17.46 -6.91
CA LYS A 117 -2.75 17.26 -6.55
C LYS A 117 -2.99 17.45 -5.04
N LEU A 118 -1.94 17.28 -4.22
CA LEU A 118 -2.00 17.49 -2.78
C LEU A 118 -2.06 18.97 -2.36
N GLN A 119 -1.80 19.90 -3.29
CA GLN A 119 -1.82 21.32 -2.97
C GLN A 119 -3.24 21.76 -2.59
N GLY A 120 -3.35 22.44 -1.46
CA GLY A 120 -4.62 22.91 -0.93
C GLY A 120 -5.52 21.79 -0.37
N ALA A 121 -5.02 20.57 -0.18
CA ALA A 121 -5.79 19.53 0.49
C ALA A 121 -5.92 19.85 2.00
N ASP A 122 -7.13 19.65 2.52
CA ASP A 122 -7.44 19.78 3.95
C ASP A 122 -7.24 18.45 4.70
N LEU A 123 -7.33 17.33 3.97
CA LEU A 123 -7.17 15.98 4.48
C LEU A 123 -6.52 15.09 3.40
N ILE A 124 -5.60 14.22 3.83
CA ILE A 124 -5.06 13.16 2.99
C ILE A 124 -5.49 11.82 3.55
N VAL A 125 -6.07 10.97 2.73
CA VAL A 125 -6.50 9.61 3.10
C VAL A 125 -5.78 8.61 2.22
N PHE A 126 -5.09 7.64 2.81
CA PHE A 126 -4.59 6.48 2.10
C PHE A 126 -5.69 5.41 2.04
N ALA A 127 -6.12 5.09 0.81
CA ALA A 127 -7.19 4.12 0.55
C ALA A 127 -6.64 2.70 0.61
N GLY A 128 -6.92 1.96 1.63
CA GLY A 128 -6.75 0.51 1.77
C GLY A 128 -5.71 -0.20 0.87
N GLY A 129 -5.90 -1.47 0.63
CA GLY A 129 -4.96 -2.27 -0.16
C GLY A 129 -3.66 -2.57 0.58
N GLY A 130 -2.75 -3.26 -0.07
CA GLY A 130 -1.47 -3.67 0.51
C GLY A 130 -0.43 -2.56 0.50
N LEU A 131 -0.66 -1.44 1.18
CA LEU A 131 0.21 -0.27 1.13
C LEU A 131 1.44 -0.34 2.05
N VAL A 132 1.32 -0.97 3.22
CA VAL A 132 2.46 -1.11 4.14
C VAL A 132 3.29 -2.33 3.72
N LYS A 133 3.93 -2.21 2.56
CA LYS A 133 4.77 -3.25 1.95
C LYS A 133 6.15 -2.71 1.59
N PHE A 134 7.17 -3.54 1.77
CA PHE A 134 8.56 -3.15 1.53
C PHE A 134 9.40 -4.20 0.77
N HIS A 135 8.93 -5.44 0.62
CA HIS A 135 9.70 -6.46 -0.09
C HIS A 135 9.62 -6.32 -1.61
N ARG A 136 8.42 -6.37 -2.18
CA ARG A 136 8.23 -6.44 -3.64
C ARG A 136 7.72 -5.16 -4.27
N GLN A 137 6.95 -4.37 -3.55
CA GLN A 137 6.36 -3.14 -4.02
C GLN A 137 7.05 -1.93 -3.37
N ASN A 138 7.25 -0.86 -4.14
CA ASN A 138 8.02 0.30 -3.68
C ASN A 138 7.11 1.41 -3.12
N PHE A 139 6.01 1.06 -2.43
CA PHE A 139 5.08 2.05 -1.86
C PHE A 139 5.69 2.88 -0.74
N TYR A 140 6.76 2.39 -0.10
CA TYR A 140 7.46 3.13 0.95
C TYR A 140 7.91 4.53 0.51
N SER A 141 8.30 4.70 -0.76
CA SER A 141 8.79 5.98 -1.28
C SER A 141 7.69 7.00 -1.50
N PRO A 142 6.61 6.73 -2.28
CA PRO A 142 5.51 7.69 -2.43
C PRO A 142 4.80 7.96 -1.10
N ILE A 143 4.64 6.98 -0.21
CA ILE A 143 4.07 7.19 1.13
C ILE A 143 4.96 8.15 1.95
N ASP A 144 6.28 7.97 1.92
CA ASP A 144 7.22 8.88 2.60
C ASP A 144 7.14 10.30 2.04
N ASP A 145 7.07 10.47 0.71
CA ASP A 145 6.97 11.79 0.09
C ASP A 145 5.64 12.49 0.40
N VAL A 146 4.50 11.77 0.31
CA VAL A 146 3.17 12.30 0.66
C VAL A 146 3.12 12.71 2.13
N THR A 147 3.58 11.86 3.04
CA THR A 147 3.54 12.18 4.48
C THR A 147 4.52 13.30 4.86
N ARG A 148 5.67 13.44 4.18
CA ARG A 148 6.56 14.61 4.33
C ARG A 148 5.90 15.89 3.88
N PHE A 149 5.23 15.86 2.73
CA PHE A 149 4.48 17.00 2.23
C PHE A 149 3.38 17.39 3.20
N ALA A 150 2.60 16.41 3.69
CA ALA A 150 1.54 16.62 4.65
C ALA A 150 2.05 17.25 5.96
N GLU A 151 3.17 16.73 6.49
CA GLU A 151 3.78 17.26 7.71
C GLU A 151 4.25 18.71 7.54
N LYS A 152 4.93 19.02 6.43
CA LYS A 152 5.39 20.38 6.10
C LYS A 152 4.22 21.38 5.99
N ASN A 153 3.09 20.94 5.43
CA ASN A 153 1.92 21.78 5.21
C ASN A 153 0.85 21.64 6.31
N ARG A 154 1.12 20.87 7.38
CA ARG A 154 0.22 20.62 8.51
C ARG A 154 -1.11 20.00 8.11
N ILE A 155 -1.12 19.20 7.04
CA ILE A 155 -2.30 18.49 6.56
C ILE A 155 -2.44 17.18 7.35
N PRO A 156 -3.60 16.90 7.96
CA PRO A 156 -3.84 15.63 8.63
C PRO A 156 -3.84 14.46 7.62
N VAL A 157 -3.33 13.30 8.07
CA VAL A 157 -3.23 12.07 7.26
C VAL A 157 -3.93 10.93 7.98
N LEU A 158 -4.76 10.21 7.27
CA LEU A 158 -5.39 8.96 7.71
C LEU A 158 -4.96 7.80 6.82
N PHE A 159 -4.66 6.67 7.42
CA PHE A 159 -4.49 5.39 6.72
C PHE A 159 -5.73 4.55 6.96
N ASN A 160 -6.50 4.25 5.90
CA ASN A 160 -7.77 3.53 6.00
C ASN A 160 -7.63 2.09 5.53
N ALA A 161 -7.86 1.12 6.44
CA ALA A 161 -7.90 -0.31 6.17
C ALA A 161 -6.67 -0.83 5.38
N VAL A 162 -5.47 -0.34 5.72
CA VAL A 162 -4.25 -0.71 5.00
C VAL A 162 -3.85 -2.15 5.30
N GLY A 163 -3.40 -2.86 4.27
CA GLY A 163 -2.75 -4.16 4.41
C GLY A 163 -1.28 -4.01 4.82
N VAL A 164 -0.82 -4.87 5.72
CA VAL A 164 0.52 -4.86 6.30
C VAL A 164 1.25 -6.16 5.97
N GLU A 165 2.40 -6.07 5.31
CA GLU A 165 3.19 -7.26 4.90
C GLU A 165 3.92 -7.91 6.08
N GLY A 166 4.21 -7.16 7.12
CA GLY A 166 5.02 -7.57 8.26
C GLY A 166 5.91 -6.44 8.75
N TYR A 167 6.92 -6.78 9.56
CA TYR A 167 7.93 -5.85 10.04
C TYR A 167 9.32 -6.47 9.93
N ASP A 168 10.25 -5.72 9.35
CA ASP A 168 11.65 -6.12 9.27
C ASP A 168 12.56 -4.95 9.65
N ALA A 169 13.07 -4.98 10.89
CA ALA A 169 13.99 -3.96 11.39
C ALA A 169 15.30 -3.90 10.59
N ALA A 170 15.65 -4.96 9.86
CA ALA A 170 16.84 -5.01 9.03
C ALA A 170 16.66 -4.41 7.64
N ASN A 171 15.43 -4.11 7.25
CA ASN A 171 15.10 -3.59 5.92
C ASN A 171 14.94 -2.05 5.96
N PRO A 172 15.80 -1.28 5.28
CA PRO A 172 15.71 0.17 5.29
C PRO A 172 14.41 0.70 4.66
N LYS A 173 13.76 -0.05 3.77
CA LYS A 173 12.44 0.32 3.23
C LYS A 173 11.36 0.24 4.32
N CYS A 174 11.40 -0.80 5.16
CA CYS A 174 10.53 -0.92 6.33
C CYS A 174 10.75 0.22 7.31
N THR A 175 12.01 0.60 7.54
CA THR A 175 12.36 1.77 8.37
C THR A 175 11.78 3.08 7.80
N ILE A 176 11.82 3.28 6.47
CA ILE A 176 11.22 4.45 5.83
C ILE A 176 9.70 4.46 6.03
N LEU A 177 9.01 3.32 5.86
CA LEU A 177 7.58 3.19 6.15
C LEU A 177 7.26 3.49 7.61
N GLN A 178 8.03 2.92 8.54
CA GLN A 178 7.87 3.20 9.97
C GLN A 178 7.98 4.70 10.26
N GLN A 179 8.99 5.37 9.70
CA GLN A 179 9.16 6.81 9.83
C GLN A 179 7.99 7.59 9.24
N ALA A 180 7.49 7.17 8.07
CA ALA A 180 6.33 7.80 7.42
C ALA A 180 5.05 7.70 8.26
N LEU A 181 4.76 6.50 8.77
CA LEU A 181 3.59 6.25 9.63
C LEU A 181 3.67 6.99 10.99
N ARG A 182 4.87 7.28 11.47
CA ARG A 182 5.09 7.97 12.77
C ARG A 182 5.12 9.48 12.70
N ARG A 183 4.91 10.08 11.51
CA ARG A 183 4.90 11.55 11.36
C ARG A 183 3.78 12.20 12.16
N ASN A 184 4.02 13.46 12.58
CA ASN A 184 3.04 14.21 13.35
C ASN A 184 1.74 14.49 12.60
N CYS A 185 1.77 14.50 11.28
CA CYS A 185 0.58 14.66 10.45
C CYS A 185 -0.33 13.43 10.48
N VAL A 186 0.18 12.22 10.79
CA VAL A 186 -0.62 11.00 10.85
C VAL A 186 -1.48 11.02 12.10
N ARG A 187 -2.80 10.99 11.91
CA ARG A 187 -3.80 11.09 12.97
C ARG A 187 -4.41 9.76 13.36
N MET A 188 -4.53 8.83 12.42
CA MET A 188 -5.08 7.50 12.64
C MET A 188 -4.55 6.54 11.60
N VAL A 189 -4.38 5.28 12.01
CA VAL A 189 -4.09 4.16 11.12
C VAL A 189 -5.10 3.06 11.39
N THR A 190 -5.91 2.71 10.41
CA THR A 190 -6.73 1.50 10.47
C THR A 190 -6.15 0.45 9.52
N THR A 191 -6.20 -0.80 9.93
CA THR A 191 -5.72 -1.94 9.16
C THR A 191 -6.77 -3.03 9.09
N ARG A 192 -6.77 -3.77 7.98
CA ARG A 192 -7.56 -5.01 7.83
C ARG A 192 -6.81 -6.25 8.31
N ASP A 193 -5.53 -6.08 8.62
CA ASP A 193 -4.64 -7.15 9.07
C ASP A 193 -4.32 -7.01 10.57
N ASP A 194 -3.06 -7.21 10.98
CA ASP A 194 -2.64 -7.19 12.39
C ASP A 194 -2.40 -5.78 12.93
N ALA A 195 -3.40 -5.26 13.67
CA ALA A 195 -3.29 -3.98 14.36
C ALA A 195 -2.26 -4.01 15.51
N GLN A 196 -2.01 -5.17 16.12
CA GLN A 196 -1.02 -5.29 17.20
C GLN A 196 0.42 -5.15 16.68
N MET A 197 0.68 -5.68 15.49
CA MET A 197 1.96 -5.48 14.80
C MET A 197 2.22 -3.99 14.57
N LEU A 198 1.25 -3.24 14.06
CA LEU A 198 1.39 -1.79 13.87
C LEU A 198 1.66 -1.05 15.18
N LYS A 199 0.96 -1.42 16.25
CA LYS A 199 1.16 -0.80 17.56
C LYS A 199 2.55 -1.08 18.13
N ARG A 200 2.99 -2.33 18.06
CA ARG A 200 4.21 -2.79 18.72
C ARG A 200 5.45 -2.60 17.85
N GLU A 201 5.45 -3.18 16.66
CA GLU A 201 6.65 -3.23 15.81
C GLU A 201 6.89 -1.91 15.08
N TYR A 202 5.82 -1.30 14.55
CA TYR A 202 5.92 0.04 13.98
C TYR A 202 5.93 1.15 15.04
N ALA A 203 5.74 0.77 16.32
CA ALA A 203 5.76 1.69 17.47
C ALA A 203 4.83 2.91 17.29
N LEU A 204 3.58 2.67 16.88
CA LEU A 204 2.60 3.73 16.66
C LEU A 204 1.86 4.13 17.95
N ALA A 205 1.55 3.16 18.83
CA ALA A 205 0.92 3.45 20.10
C ALA A 205 1.92 4.07 21.12
N PRO A 206 1.44 4.88 22.07
CA PRO A 206 0.07 5.36 22.25
C PRO A 206 -0.30 6.58 21.43
N ARG A 207 0.65 7.17 20.70
CA ARG A 207 0.52 8.48 20.05
C ARG A 207 -0.49 8.50 18.90
N ILE A 208 -0.56 7.41 18.13
CA ILE A 208 -1.43 7.29 16.97
C ILE A 208 -2.46 6.20 17.24
N PRO A 209 -3.76 6.52 17.20
CA PRO A 209 -4.80 5.50 17.28
C PRO A 209 -4.65 4.46 16.16
N VAL A 210 -4.64 3.18 16.55
CA VAL A 210 -4.56 2.04 15.62
C VAL A 210 -5.69 1.08 15.94
N SER A 211 -6.50 0.74 14.95
CA SER A 211 -7.59 -0.23 15.07
C SER A 211 -7.66 -1.15 13.85
N MET A 212 -8.22 -2.34 14.07
CA MET A 212 -8.58 -3.24 13.00
C MET A 212 -9.98 -2.88 12.50
N VAL A 213 -10.17 -2.91 11.17
CA VAL A 213 -11.43 -2.63 10.49
C VAL A 213 -11.64 -3.64 9.37
N GLY A 214 -12.87 -3.74 8.86
CA GLY A 214 -13.16 -4.53 7.67
C GLY A 214 -12.49 -3.96 6.40
N ASP A 215 -12.26 -4.83 5.42
CA ASP A 215 -11.81 -4.40 4.09
C ASP A 215 -12.90 -3.51 3.44
N PRO A 216 -12.55 -2.33 2.91
CA PRO A 216 -13.52 -1.49 2.19
C PRO A 216 -14.22 -2.20 1.03
N ALA A 217 -13.59 -3.24 0.45
CA ALA A 217 -14.21 -4.05 -0.60
C ALA A 217 -15.51 -4.75 -0.16
N LEU A 218 -15.78 -4.87 1.14
CA LEU A 218 -17.06 -5.38 1.64
C LEU A 218 -18.26 -4.53 1.24
N TRP A 219 -18.03 -3.25 0.90
CA TRP A 219 -19.06 -2.33 0.40
C TRP A 219 -19.27 -2.40 -1.11
N THR A 220 -18.68 -3.39 -1.79
CA THR A 220 -18.84 -3.58 -3.24
C THR A 220 -20.30 -3.63 -3.71
N PRO A 221 -21.22 -4.33 -3.02
CA PRO A 221 -22.60 -4.37 -3.46
C PRO A 221 -23.23 -2.98 -3.54
N GLU A 222 -23.01 -2.14 -2.54
CA GLU A 222 -23.54 -0.78 -2.47
C GLU A 222 -22.86 0.14 -3.47
N VAL A 223 -21.54 0.05 -3.60
CA VAL A 223 -20.73 0.89 -4.49
C VAL A 223 -21.07 0.67 -5.97
N TYR A 224 -21.36 -0.58 -6.33
CA TYR A 224 -21.65 -0.97 -7.73
C TYR A 224 -23.13 -1.26 -7.98
N ASN A 225 -24.02 -0.97 -7.00
CA ASN A 225 -25.45 -1.25 -7.08
C ASN A 225 -25.75 -2.72 -7.46
N VAL A 226 -24.98 -3.65 -6.87
CA VAL A 226 -25.20 -5.07 -7.09
C VAL A 226 -26.31 -5.56 -6.18
N THR A 227 -27.43 -5.94 -6.78
CA THR A 227 -28.54 -6.54 -6.04
C THR A 227 -28.26 -8.02 -5.85
N TRP A 228 -28.27 -8.47 -4.59
CA TRP A 228 -28.20 -9.88 -4.27
C TRP A 228 -29.45 -10.59 -4.78
N GLN A 229 -29.29 -11.50 -5.76
CA GLN A 229 -30.40 -12.26 -6.34
C GLN A 229 -30.71 -13.56 -5.61
N GLY A 230 -30.19 -13.75 -4.41
CA GLY A 230 -30.25 -14.99 -3.66
C GLY A 230 -29.14 -15.98 -4.04
N ALA A 231 -28.90 -16.94 -3.16
CA ALA A 231 -27.95 -18.02 -3.46
C ALA A 231 -28.57 -18.90 -4.54
N ARG A 232 -27.92 -19.02 -5.70
CA ARG A 232 -28.22 -20.08 -6.66
C ARG A 232 -27.67 -21.38 -6.07
N SER A 233 -28.54 -22.29 -5.66
CA SER A 233 -28.12 -23.62 -5.20
C SER A 233 -27.35 -24.32 -6.32
N GLY A 234 -26.20 -24.90 -5.99
CA GLY A 234 -25.38 -25.65 -6.91
C GLY A 234 -24.37 -24.85 -7.74
N VAL A 235 -24.14 -23.56 -7.44
CA VAL A 235 -23.08 -22.76 -8.07
C VAL A 235 -21.96 -22.51 -7.07
N VAL A 236 -20.75 -22.99 -7.40
CA VAL A 236 -19.52 -22.76 -6.65
C VAL A 236 -18.61 -21.85 -7.45
N GLY A 237 -18.21 -20.72 -6.86
CA GLY A 237 -17.24 -19.80 -7.45
C GLY A 237 -15.81 -20.24 -7.09
N LEU A 238 -14.96 -20.51 -8.07
CA LEU A 238 -13.55 -20.82 -7.88
C LEU A 238 -12.67 -19.70 -8.38
N ASN A 239 -11.87 -19.09 -7.47
CA ASN A 239 -10.88 -18.10 -7.85
C ASN A 239 -9.53 -18.76 -8.09
N VAL A 240 -9.03 -18.67 -9.33
CA VAL A 240 -7.74 -19.26 -9.73
C VAL A 240 -6.61 -18.27 -9.52
N ILE A 241 -5.63 -18.64 -8.72
CA ILE A 241 -4.45 -17.83 -8.38
C ILE A 241 -3.25 -18.29 -9.22
N ARG A 242 -2.44 -17.34 -9.70
CA ARG A 242 -1.22 -17.69 -10.44
C ARG A 242 -0.13 -18.22 -9.49
N PRO A 243 0.63 -19.28 -9.88
CA PRO A 243 1.69 -19.87 -9.05
C PRO A 243 2.72 -18.84 -8.56
N ALA A 244 3.03 -17.83 -9.38
CA ALA A 244 3.97 -16.76 -9.02
C ALA A 244 3.59 -15.94 -7.78
N ILE A 245 2.32 -15.97 -7.37
CA ILE A 245 1.85 -15.28 -6.16
C ILE A 245 2.40 -15.96 -4.91
N PHE A 246 2.45 -17.30 -4.88
CA PHE A 246 2.98 -18.05 -3.73
C PHE A 246 4.43 -17.69 -3.43
N GLY A 247 5.26 -17.55 -4.46
CA GLY A 247 6.64 -17.05 -4.30
C GLY A 247 6.72 -15.63 -3.72
N ALA A 248 5.61 -14.86 -3.69
CA ALA A 248 5.55 -13.57 -3.01
C ALA A 248 5.52 -13.70 -1.49
N TYR A 249 5.03 -14.83 -1.00
CA TYR A 249 4.89 -15.13 0.43
C TYR A 249 5.97 -16.10 0.93
N GLY A 250 7.05 -16.32 0.14
CA GLY A 250 8.12 -17.22 0.52
C GLY A 250 7.82 -18.71 0.24
N GLU A 251 6.64 -19.00 -0.32
CA GLU A 251 6.21 -20.34 -0.67
C GLU A 251 6.54 -20.63 -2.14
N SER A 252 6.84 -21.89 -2.45
CA SER A 252 6.98 -22.37 -3.82
C SER A 252 5.95 -23.47 -4.09
N ILE A 253 5.09 -23.24 -5.07
CA ILE A 253 4.19 -24.27 -5.58
C ILE A 253 4.48 -24.46 -7.07
N ARG A 254 4.62 -25.68 -7.50
CA ARG A 254 4.77 -25.99 -8.92
C ARG A 254 3.42 -25.80 -9.62
N PRO A 255 3.40 -25.37 -10.89
CA PRO A 255 2.15 -25.22 -11.65
C PRO A 255 1.30 -26.49 -11.66
N GLU A 256 1.94 -27.65 -11.72
CA GLU A 256 1.28 -28.97 -11.74
C GLU A 256 0.58 -29.23 -10.39
N GLU A 257 1.25 -28.99 -9.27
CA GLU A 257 0.69 -29.15 -7.91
C GLU A 257 -0.53 -28.25 -7.70
N LEU A 258 -0.45 -27.01 -8.18
CA LEU A 258 -1.58 -26.09 -8.11
C LEU A 258 -2.75 -26.55 -8.98
N LEU A 259 -2.47 -27.08 -10.18
CA LEU A 259 -3.50 -27.60 -11.05
C LEU A 259 -4.19 -28.82 -10.45
N ASP A 260 -3.44 -29.74 -9.84
CA ASP A 260 -3.98 -30.93 -9.16
C ASP A 260 -4.86 -30.49 -7.97
N LEU A 261 -4.43 -29.52 -7.16
CA LEU A 261 -5.25 -28.96 -6.10
C LEU A 261 -6.60 -28.42 -6.62
N TYR A 262 -6.61 -27.71 -7.75
CA TYR A 262 -7.86 -27.22 -8.33
C TYR A 262 -8.74 -28.33 -8.89
N ARG A 263 -8.15 -29.40 -9.47
CA ARG A 263 -8.90 -30.59 -9.91
C ARG A 263 -9.58 -31.29 -8.73
N ASP A 264 -8.84 -31.44 -7.62
CA ASP A 264 -9.37 -32.08 -6.43
C ASP A 264 -10.53 -31.24 -5.84
N LEU A 265 -10.37 -29.91 -5.76
CA LEU A 265 -11.44 -29.01 -5.31
C LEU A 265 -12.69 -29.09 -6.20
N VAL A 266 -12.53 -29.12 -7.52
CA VAL A 266 -13.65 -29.27 -8.44
C VAL A 266 -14.32 -30.64 -8.25
N SER A 267 -13.54 -31.71 -8.08
CA SER A 267 -14.06 -33.08 -7.86
C SER A 267 -14.83 -33.20 -6.54
N LEU A 268 -14.48 -32.41 -5.53
CA LEU A 268 -15.22 -32.36 -4.25
C LEU A 268 -16.56 -31.61 -4.36
N CYS A 269 -16.70 -30.76 -5.39
CA CYS A 269 -17.90 -29.95 -5.59
C CYS A 269 -18.92 -30.60 -6.52
N LEU A 270 -18.53 -31.66 -7.27
CA LEU A 270 -19.37 -32.42 -8.18
C LEU A 270 -19.91 -33.67 -7.51
#